data_d8ddfaa335174152b86555aad1f6b1f1
#
_entry.id   d8ddfaa335174152b86555aad1f6b1f1
#
_cell.length_a   1.000
_cell.length_b   1.000
_cell.length_c   1.000
_cell.angle_alpha   90.00
_cell.angle_beta   90.00
_cell.angle_gamma   90.00
#
_symmetry.space_group_name_H-M   'P 1'
#
loop_
_entity.id
_entity.type
_entity.pdbx_description
1 polymer ?
#
loop_
_entity_poly.entity_id
_entity_poly.type
_entity_poly.pdbx_seq_one_letter_code
_entity_poly.pdbx_strand_id
1 'polypeptide(L)'
;MKAQGTKTFSARRLGAVAAVAFALVATAMPSTFAAGEVFGKSCTTEGVSTGNMTTSLICTKGSNGKLTWQRVRLGANSGSPVAALKAPKGSIEFHHWRPEDKVVLQSIIDKFEAANPGTKINQVIMNSVDYTNLAYSKISVNKEAALFVTSRGGQFDQFYNGGLLRNISTERFVKQNVIQSALTPATVDGKVYGVPYQSLFNNPIYNTELFAKKGYKVPTTWTGLLAFCKQVKGDGIIPFAWPAATRGNAGQIMNSFMMNSAPLAEVKAHVVAIESGKEDLTTDWFKGIANKYKQMNDAGCFPANVAGYNDTVAPADFASGKAAIYPTGTFGMSTVTKLNPDTV
;
A
#
# COMPACT_ATOMS: atom_id res chain seq x y z
N MET A 1 -58.28 -18.56 -6.08
CA MET A 1 -58.78 -17.27 -5.56
C MET A 1 -57.63 -16.26 -5.55
N LYS A 2 -57.84 -15.15 -6.24
CA LYS A 2 -57.17 -13.83 -6.22
C LYS A 2 -55.68 -13.73 -6.52
N ALA A 3 -55.42 -13.32 -7.74
CA ALA A 3 -54.24 -12.62 -8.25
C ALA A 3 -54.16 -11.22 -7.68
N GLN A 4 -52.92 -10.74 -7.51
CA GLN A 4 -52.55 -9.31 -7.44
C GLN A 4 -51.04 -9.27 -7.61
N GLY A 5 -50.39 -8.49 -8.41
CA GLY A 5 -50.70 -7.31 -9.19
C GLY A 5 -49.32 -6.73 -9.52
N THR A 6 -48.92 -6.88 -10.79
CA THR A 6 -47.71 -6.28 -11.37
C THR A 6 -47.85 -4.75 -11.40
N LYS A 7 -46.95 -4.04 -10.78
CA LYS A 7 -46.80 -2.59 -11.00
C LYS A 7 -45.65 -2.35 -11.97
N THR A 8 -46.05 -2.02 -13.18
CA THR A 8 -45.28 -1.43 -14.26
C THR A 8 -44.88 0.00 -13.87
N PHE A 9 -43.55 0.28 -13.82
CA PHE A 9 -43.07 1.65 -13.78
C PHE A 9 -42.80 2.15 -15.19
N SER A 10 -43.52 3.23 -15.51
CA SER A 10 -43.55 3.94 -16.77
C SER A 10 -42.24 4.64 -17.06
N ALA A 11 -41.69 4.40 -18.24
CA ALA A 11 -40.63 5.20 -18.86
C ALA A 11 -41.22 6.54 -19.32
N ARG A 12 -40.61 7.66 -18.89
CA ARG A 12 -40.61 8.94 -19.60
C ARG A 12 -39.60 9.92 -18.95
N ARG A 13 -38.50 10.15 -19.62
CA ARG A 13 -38.04 11.46 -20.13
C ARG A 13 -36.65 11.30 -20.76
N LEU A 14 -36.61 11.29 -22.07
CA LEU A 14 -35.44 11.66 -22.84
C LEU A 14 -35.18 13.16 -22.59
N GLY A 15 -34.01 13.46 -22.01
CA GLY A 15 -33.42 14.80 -22.00
C GLY A 15 -32.17 14.75 -22.87
N ALA A 16 -32.12 15.56 -23.89
CA ALA A 16 -31.00 15.70 -24.82
C ALA A 16 -29.73 16.06 -24.05
N VAL A 17 -28.70 15.22 -24.17
CA VAL A 17 -27.34 15.53 -23.68
C VAL A 17 -26.59 16.09 -24.90
N ALA A 18 -26.31 17.39 -24.85
CA ALA A 18 -25.42 18.06 -25.78
C ALA A 18 -24.01 17.45 -25.65
N ALA A 19 -23.50 16.91 -26.75
CA ALA A 19 -22.13 16.45 -26.85
C ALA A 19 -21.20 17.66 -26.82
N VAL A 20 -20.56 17.89 -25.68
CA VAL A 20 -19.40 18.80 -25.60
C VAL A 20 -18.18 17.98 -25.93
N ALA A 21 -17.67 18.17 -27.13
CA ALA A 21 -16.38 17.62 -27.55
C ALA A 21 -15.28 18.32 -26.72
N PHE A 22 -14.78 17.66 -25.68
CA PHE A 22 -13.51 18.03 -25.06
C PHE A 22 -12.38 17.56 -25.97
N ALA A 23 -11.75 18.49 -26.62
CA ALA A 23 -10.46 18.28 -27.26
C ALA A 23 -9.45 17.93 -26.16
N LEU A 24 -9.11 16.64 -26.04
CA LEU A 24 -7.96 16.17 -25.29
C LEU A 24 -6.70 16.72 -25.98
N VAL A 25 -6.21 17.84 -25.48
CA VAL A 25 -4.81 18.20 -25.69
C VAL A 25 -4.00 17.19 -24.87
N ALA A 26 -3.54 16.15 -25.53
CA ALA A 26 -2.52 15.27 -25.01
C ALA A 26 -1.22 16.06 -24.88
N THR A 27 -1.05 16.76 -23.76
CA THR A 27 0.29 17.16 -23.34
C THR A 27 1.01 15.90 -22.94
N ALA A 28 1.86 15.41 -23.84
CA ALA A 28 2.83 14.37 -23.53
C ALA A 28 3.56 14.78 -22.26
N MET A 29 3.31 14.09 -21.16
CA MET A 29 4.18 14.16 -19.99
C MET A 29 5.53 13.60 -20.44
N PRO A 30 6.62 14.34 -20.36
CA PRO A 30 7.93 13.80 -20.63
C PRO A 30 8.25 12.78 -19.54
N SER A 31 8.15 11.51 -19.88
CA SER A 31 8.66 10.38 -19.10
C SER A 31 10.17 10.22 -19.35
N THR A 32 10.91 11.29 -19.14
CA THR A 32 12.37 11.19 -19.06
C THR A 32 12.78 11.93 -17.82
N PHE A 33 13.14 11.18 -16.77
CA PHE A 33 13.97 11.72 -15.72
C PHE A 33 15.27 12.17 -16.34
N ALA A 34 15.35 13.44 -16.70
CA ALA A 34 16.59 14.03 -17.10
C ALA A 34 17.51 14.00 -15.87
N ALA A 35 18.57 13.24 -15.95
CA ALA A 35 19.69 13.30 -15.02
C ALA A 35 20.21 14.74 -15.02
N GLY A 36 19.74 15.61 -14.12
CA GLY A 36 20.14 17.02 -14.11
C GLY A 36 19.36 17.95 -13.21
N GLU A 37 18.28 17.51 -12.58
CA GLU A 37 17.60 18.34 -11.58
C GLU A 37 18.39 18.32 -10.28
N VAL A 38 19.10 19.40 -10.03
CA VAL A 38 20.07 19.51 -8.95
C VAL A 38 19.48 20.41 -7.88
N PHE A 39 19.63 20.00 -6.62
CA PHE A 39 19.38 20.83 -5.46
C PHE A 39 19.91 22.26 -5.66
N GLY A 40 19.06 23.26 -5.37
CA GLY A 40 19.39 24.68 -5.49
C GLY A 40 19.19 25.30 -6.87
N LYS A 41 18.96 24.53 -7.95
CA LYS A 41 18.62 25.10 -9.28
C LYS A 41 17.18 25.61 -9.30
N SER A 42 16.92 26.56 -10.22
CA SER A 42 15.59 27.14 -10.41
C SER A 42 14.58 26.09 -10.88
N CYS A 43 13.36 26.24 -10.43
CA CYS A 43 12.19 25.49 -10.88
C CYS A 43 11.03 26.44 -11.22
N THR A 44 10.04 25.95 -11.93
CA THR A 44 9.00 26.81 -12.54
C THR A 44 7.67 26.80 -11.82
N THR A 45 7.36 25.73 -11.07
CA THR A 45 6.05 25.55 -10.44
C THR A 45 6.20 25.18 -8.98
N GLU A 46 5.75 26.06 -8.10
CA GLU A 46 5.78 25.84 -6.66
C GLU A 46 4.96 24.61 -6.26
N GLY A 47 5.52 23.78 -5.36
CA GLY A 47 4.87 22.58 -4.85
C GLY A 47 5.09 21.31 -5.70
N VAL A 48 5.63 21.42 -6.91
CA VAL A 48 5.98 20.23 -7.70
C VAL A 48 7.17 19.53 -7.06
N SER A 49 7.09 18.21 -6.96
CA SER A 49 8.18 17.37 -6.45
C SER A 49 8.75 16.49 -7.55
N THR A 50 10.06 16.22 -7.47
CA THR A 50 10.80 15.33 -8.38
C THR A 50 11.79 14.50 -7.58
N GLY A 51 12.30 13.43 -8.16
CA GLY A 51 13.29 12.55 -7.52
C GLY A 51 12.74 11.16 -7.18
N ASN A 52 13.58 10.38 -6.52
CA ASN A 52 13.24 9.04 -6.03
C ASN A 52 13.07 9.05 -4.50
N MET A 53 12.78 7.88 -3.90
CA MET A 53 12.53 7.76 -2.46
C MET A 53 13.71 8.19 -1.56
N THR A 54 14.92 8.26 -2.10
CA THR A 54 16.13 8.66 -1.35
C THR A 54 16.56 10.10 -1.62
N THR A 55 16.12 10.68 -2.73
CA THR A 55 16.50 12.02 -3.19
C THR A 55 15.33 12.83 -3.71
N SER A 56 14.27 12.95 -2.91
CA SER A 56 13.13 13.78 -3.29
C SER A 56 13.46 15.26 -3.16
N LEU A 57 13.18 16.01 -4.23
CA LEU A 57 13.26 17.46 -4.27
C LEU A 57 11.85 18.05 -4.44
N ILE A 58 11.62 19.17 -3.82
CA ILE A 58 10.39 19.96 -3.97
C ILE A 58 10.75 21.37 -4.43
N CYS A 59 9.98 21.88 -5.38
CA CYS A 59 10.12 23.26 -5.83
C CYS A 59 9.47 24.20 -4.83
N THR A 60 10.28 25.01 -4.14
CA THR A 60 9.79 25.96 -3.13
C THR A 60 10.40 27.34 -3.32
N LYS A 61 9.67 28.34 -2.83
CA LYS A 61 10.13 29.73 -2.85
C LYS A 61 11.14 29.95 -1.73
N GLY A 62 12.37 30.32 -2.11
CA GLY A 62 13.40 30.69 -1.15
C GLY A 62 13.18 32.07 -0.50
N SER A 63 13.99 32.42 0.47
CA SER A 63 13.95 33.73 1.16
C SER A 63 14.16 34.92 0.20
N ASN A 64 14.80 34.69 -0.94
CA ASN A 64 15.00 35.67 -2.01
C ASN A 64 13.82 35.75 -3.01
N GLY A 65 12.72 35.08 -2.73
CA GLY A 65 11.53 35.08 -3.57
C GLY A 65 11.61 34.19 -4.83
N LYS A 66 12.74 33.54 -5.10
CA LYS A 66 12.94 32.70 -6.29
C LYS A 66 12.55 31.25 -5.99
N LEU A 67 11.93 30.59 -6.99
CA LEU A 67 11.60 29.17 -6.93
C LEU A 67 12.86 28.34 -7.21
N THR A 68 13.20 27.44 -6.28
CA THR A 68 14.36 26.54 -6.38
C THR A 68 14.04 25.15 -5.87
N TRP A 69 14.72 24.16 -6.43
CA TRP A 69 14.65 22.78 -5.98
C TRP A 69 15.31 22.63 -4.60
N GLN A 70 14.51 22.28 -3.60
CA GLN A 70 14.96 22.02 -2.24
C GLN A 70 14.79 20.55 -1.89
N ARG A 71 15.70 20.00 -1.08
CA ARG A 71 15.50 18.62 -0.56
C ARG A 71 14.27 18.60 0.32
N VAL A 72 13.42 17.58 0.12
CA VAL A 72 12.34 17.28 1.06
C VAL A 72 13.02 16.82 2.36
N ARG A 73 13.15 17.72 3.33
CA ARG A 73 13.55 17.34 4.67
C ARG A 73 12.30 16.93 5.42
N LEU A 74 12.11 15.65 5.61
CA LEU A 74 11.10 15.13 6.56
C LEU A 74 11.50 15.69 7.93
N GLY A 75 10.74 16.67 8.43
CA GLY A 75 10.91 17.21 9.78
C GLY A 75 11.70 18.51 9.95
N ALA A 76 12.09 19.21 8.90
CA ALA A 76 12.62 20.56 9.05
C ALA A 76 11.49 21.60 8.89
N ASN A 77 11.08 22.22 9.97
CA ASN A 77 10.27 23.44 9.95
C ASN A 77 10.99 24.50 9.12
N SER A 78 10.62 24.66 7.84
CA SER A 78 10.97 25.86 7.09
C SER A 78 10.09 26.99 7.65
N GLY A 79 10.67 27.83 8.49
CA GLY A 79 9.99 28.90 9.18
C GLY A 79 9.30 29.88 8.26
N SER A 80 7.99 29.80 8.25
CA SER A 80 7.12 30.97 8.22
C SER A 80 6.31 30.93 9.51
N PRO A 81 6.12 32.01 10.23
CA PRO A 81 5.32 31.99 11.44
C PRO A 81 3.90 31.58 11.04
N VAL A 82 3.57 30.34 11.34
CA VAL A 82 2.17 29.91 11.38
C VAL A 82 1.56 30.77 12.47
N ALA A 83 0.50 31.51 12.17
CA ALA A 83 -0.36 32.03 13.20
C ALA A 83 -0.57 30.88 14.19
N ALA A 84 -0.17 31.08 15.44
CA ALA A 84 -0.11 30.03 16.42
C ALA A 84 -1.49 29.38 16.51
N LEU A 85 -1.65 28.23 15.85
CA LEU A 85 -2.80 27.38 16.08
C LEU A 85 -2.79 27.13 17.57
N LYS A 86 -3.93 27.42 18.22
CA LYS A 86 -4.10 27.14 19.65
C LYS A 86 -3.63 25.71 19.88
N ALA A 87 -2.64 25.53 20.76
CA ALA A 87 -2.06 24.21 21.00
C ALA A 87 -3.17 23.21 21.25
N PRO A 88 -3.20 22.05 20.58
CA PRO A 88 -4.22 21.07 20.79
C PRO A 88 -4.19 20.63 22.26
N LYS A 89 -5.37 20.38 22.84
CA LYS A 89 -5.52 19.86 24.20
C LYS A 89 -6.50 18.72 24.18
N GLY A 90 -6.22 17.69 24.96
CA GLY A 90 -7.09 16.55 25.12
C GLY A 90 -6.41 15.25 24.70
N SER A 91 -7.17 14.16 24.78
CA SER A 91 -6.72 12.82 24.41
C SER A 91 -7.42 12.37 23.14
N ILE A 92 -6.67 11.69 22.27
CA ILE A 92 -7.20 10.96 21.12
C ILE A 92 -6.59 9.57 21.05
N GLU A 93 -7.26 8.69 20.33
CA GLU A 93 -6.74 7.37 19.98
C GLU A 93 -6.22 7.36 18.54
N PHE A 94 -5.08 6.65 18.40
CA PHE A 94 -4.50 6.32 17.10
C PHE A 94 -4.61 4.83 16.85
N HIS A 95 -5.51 4.43 15.96
CA HIS A 95 -5.81 3.05 15.64
C HIS A 95 -4.97 2.54 14.47
N HIS A 96 -4.28 1.41 14.66
CA HIS A 96 -3.51 0.76 13.59
C HIS A 96 -3.34 -0.75 13.82
N TRP A 97 -2.82 -1.45 12.80
CA TRP A 97 -2.60 -2.91 12.84
C TRP A 97 -1.14 -3.32 12.81
N ARG A 98 -0.22 -2.42 13.19
CA ARG A 98 1.22 -2.63 13.02
C ARG A 98 1.92 -2.68 14.38
N PRO A 99 1.92 -3.84 15.06
CA PRO A 99 2.62 -3.98 16.33
C PRO A 99 4.14 -3.79 16.19
N GLU A 100 4.70 -4.10 15.03
CA GLU A 100 6.11 -3.91 14.71
C GLU A 100 6.53 -2.44 14.71
N ASP A 101 5.62 -1.52 14.39
CA ASP A 101 5.88 -0.08 14.33
C ASP A 101 5.63 0.62 15.68
N LYS A 102 5.10 -0.08 16.69
CA LYS A 102 4.69 0.52 17.97
C LYS A 102 5.75 1.43 18.59
N VAL A 103 6.98 0.97 18.65
CA VAL A 103 8.08 1.71 19.31
C VAL A 103 8.43 2.98 18.52
N VAL A 104 8.49 2.87 17.19
CA VAL A 104 8.82 4.01 16.32
C VAL A 104 7.71 5.04 16.36
N LEU A 105 6.46 4.61 16.26
CA LEU A 105 5.29 5.49 16.35
C LEU A 105 5.19 6.15 17.74
N GLN A 106 5.49 5.42 18.82
CA GLN A 106 5.53 6.00 20.15
C GLN A 106 6.58 7.12 20.27
N SER A 107 7.77 6.91 19.72
CA SER A 107 8.81 7.96 19.69
C SER A 107 8.36 9.23 18.96
N ILE A 108 7.56 9.10 17.91
CA ILE A 108 6.98 10.24 17.19
C ILE A 108 5.89 10.92 18.04
N ILE A 109 5.04 10.13 18.68
CA ILE A 109 3.98 10.61 19.58
C ILE A 109 4.59 11.38 20.75
N ASP A 110 5.61 10.83 21.40
CA ASP A 110 6.28 11.46 22.55
C ASP A 110 6.86 12.85 22.18
N LYS A 111 7.47 12.95 20.99
CA LYS A 111 7.96 14.23 20.47
C LYS A 111 6.82 15.22 20.22
N PHE A 112 5.71 14.75 19.68
CA PHE A 112 4.54 15.59 19.45
C PHE A 112 3.92 16.07 20.75
N GLU A 113 3.74 15.19 21.73
CA GLU A 113 3.20 15.50 23.06
C GLU A 113 4.11 16.50 23.81
N ALA A 114 5.42 16.30 23.73
CA ALA A 114 6.39 17.24 24.33
C ALA A 114 6.31 18.65 23.71
N ALA A 115 6.08 18.72 22.40
CA ALA A 115 5.91 20.00 21.69
C ALA A 115 4.51 20.61 21.88
N ASN A 116 3.52 19.85 22.34
CA ASN A 116 2.13 20.27 22.52
C ASN A 116 1.59 19.88 23.91
N PRO A 117 2.04 20.57 24.97
CA PRO A 117 1.63 20.24 26.35
C PRO A 117 0.11 20.23 26.52
N GLY A 118 -0.41 19.18 27.13
CA GLY A 118 -1.84 18.96 27.33
C GLY A 118 -2.51 18.13 26.24
N THR A 119 -1.74 17.64 25.28
CA THR A 119 -2.21 16.64 24.27
C THR A 119 -1.74 15.26 24.66
N LYS A 120 -2.59 14.24 24.45
CA LYS A 120 -2.28 12.83 24.63
C LYS A 120 -2.74 12.03 23.41
N ILE A 121 -1.88 11.12 22.91
CA ILE A 121 -2.18 10.23 21.80
C ILE A 121 -1.95 8.80 22.24
N ASN A 122 -3.00 8.01 22.32
CA ASN A 122 -2.94 6.63 22.75
C ASN A 122 -2.97 5.69 21.54
N GLN A 123 -1.95 4.84 21.37
CA GLN A 123 -1.96 3.83 20.32
C GLN A 123 -2.93 2.70 20.69
N VAL A 124 -3.87 2.41 19.78
CA VAL A 124 -4.77 1.25 19.84
C VAL A 124 -4.38 0.29 18.73
N ILE A 125 -3.73 -0.81 19.10
CA ILE A 125 -3.17 -1.78 18.15
C ILE A 125 -4.05 -3.02 18.12
N MET A 126 -4.51 -3.40 16.93
CA MET A 126 -5.17 -4.68 16.65
C MET A 126 -4.30 -5.50 15.70
N ASN A 127 -4.37 -6.83 15.77
CA ASN A 127 -3.75 -7.62 14.71
C ASN A 127 -4.40 -7.34 13.33
N SER A 128 -3.71 -7.62 12.25
CA SER A 128 -4.15 -7.23 10.90
C SER A 128 -5.49 -7.86 10.49
N VAL A 129 -5.80 -9.07 10.95
CA VAL A 129 -7.05 -9.77 10.66
C VAL A 129 -8.22 -9.10 11.37
N ASP A 130 -8.07 -8.85 12.67
CA ASP A 130 -9.10 -8.18 13.48
C ASP A 130 -9.29 -6.74 13.00
N TYR A 131 -8.22 -6.04 12.65
CA TYR A 131 -8.32 -4.69 12.14
C TYR A 131 -9.12 -4.66 10.83
N THR A 132 -8.85 -5.56 9.90
CA THR A 132 -9.58 -5.64 8.63
C THR A 132 -11.07 -5.88 8.85
N ASN A 133 -11.42 -6.71 9.82
CA ASN A 133 -12.81 -7.10 10.06
C ASN A 133 -13.59 -6.14 10.97
N LEU A 134 -12.92 -5.50 11.93
CA LEU A 134 -13.57 -4.81 13.05
C LEU A 134 -13.28 -3.29 13.11
N ALA A 135 -12.25 -2.79 12.39
CA ALA A 135 -11.84 -1.40 12.52
C ALA A 135 -13.00 -0.43 12.24
N TYR A 136 -13.73 -0.66 11.15
CA TYR A 136 -14.86 0.22 10.79
C TYR A 136 -15.89 0.30 11.91
N SER A 137 -16.36 -0.84 12.43
CA SER A 137 -17.38 -0.88 13.46
C SER A 137 -16.90 -0.27 14.79
N LYS A 138 -15.62 -0.45 15.13
CA LYS A 138 -15.04 0.13 16.35
C LYS A 138 -14.82 1.64 16.23
N ILE A 139 -14.26 2.08 15.10
CA ILE A 139 -13.93 3.50 14.87
C ILE A 139 -15.19 4.34 14.65
N SER A 140 -16.20 3.82 13.97
CA SER A 140 -17.44 4.57 13.67
C SER A 140 -18.24 4.98 14.91
N VAL A 141 -18.09 4.28 16.01
CA VAL A 141 -18.81 4.56 17.28
C VAL A 141 -17.92 5.19 18.34
N ASN A 142 -16.61 5.23 18.12
CA ASN A 142 -15.64 5.74 19.08
C ASN A 142 -15.25 7.19 18.77
N LYS A 143 -15.69 8.13 19.59
CA LYS A 143 -15.41 9.56 19.41
C LYS A 143 -13.92 9.92 19.65
N GLU A 144 -13.16 9.09 20.34
CA GLU A 144 -11.73 9.30 20.61
C GLU A 144 -10.86 8.79 19.47
N ALA A 145 -11.38 7.92 18.59
CA ALA A 145 -10.69 7.37 17.41
C ALA A 145 -10.53 8.43 16.32
N ALA A 146 -9.79 9.50 16.61
CA ALA A 146 -9.63 10.64 15.73
C ALA A 146 -8.54 10.44 14.65
N LEU A 147 -7.64 9.48 14.85
CA LEU A 147 -6.57 9.13 13.92
C LEU A 147 -6.53 7.62 13.73
N PHE A 148 -6.51 7.17 12.49
CA PHE A 148 -6.42 5.75 12.20
C PHE A 148 -5.77 5.47 10.83
N VAL A 149 -5.25 4.27 10.68
CA VAL A 149 -4.64 3.80 9.45
C VAL A 149 -5.65 3.01 8.65
N THR A 150 -5.63 3.16 7.34
CA THR A 150 -6.40 2.32 6.42
C THR A 150 -5.52 1.82 5.28
N SER A 151 -5.81 0.64 4.76
CA SER A 151 -5.25 0.20 3.49
C SER A 151 -5.97 0.93 2.35
N ARG A 152 -5.26 1.12 1.24
CA ARG A 152 -5.86 1.63 0.00
C ARG A 152 -6.93 0.65 -0.54
N GLY A 153 -7.87 1.15 -1.35
CA GLY A 153 -8.95 0.36 -1.94
C GLY A 153 -10.08 0.13 -0.95
N GLY A 154 -10.72 -1.04 -1.00
CA GLY A 154 -12.00 -1.28 -0.34
C GLY A 154 -12.12 -0.89 1.15
N GLN A 155 -11.04 -0.99 1.92
CA GLN A 155 -11.08 -0.53 3.32
C GLN A 155 -11.13 1.02 3.39
N PHE A 156 -10.35 1.72 2.57
CA PHE A 156 -10.43 3.18 2.48
C PHE A 156 -11.83 3.61 2.02
N ASP A 157 -12.37 2.95 0.99
CA ASP A 157 -13.70 3.25 0.44
C ASP A 157 -14.80 3.03 1.50
N GLN A 158 -14.67 2.02 2.34
CA GLN A 158 -15.60 1.78 3.45
C GLN A 158 -15.63 2.96 4.43
N PHE A 159 -14.45 3.47 4.83
CA PHE A 159 -14.37 4.63 5.72
C PHE A 159 -14.84 5.92 5.04
N TYR A 160 -14.51 6.10 3.76
CA TYR A 160 -14.94 7.24 2.95
C TYR A 160 -16.45 7.28 2.81
N ASN A 161 -17.06 6.18 2.36
CA ASN A 161 -18.51 6.06 2.16
C ASN A 161 -19.29 6.13 3.49
N GLY A 162 -18.66 5.72 4.58
CA GLY A 162 -19.20 5.88 5.94
C GLY A 162 -19.10 7.29 6.50
N GLY A 163 -18.53 8.24 5.76
CA GLY A 163 -18.39 9.63 6.19
C GLY A 163 -17.38 9.86 7.32
N LEU A 164 -16.47 8.90 7.55
CA LEU A 164 -15.53 8.97 8.67
C LEU A 164 -14.22 9.70 8.32
N LEU A 165 -14.02 10.05 7.04
CA LEU A 165 -12.81 10.70 6.59
C LEU A 165 -13.05 12.21 6.37
N ARG A 166 -12.19 13.02 6.97
CA ARG A 166 -12.19 14.48 6.78
C ARG A 166 -11.46 14.85 5.49
N ASN A 167 -12.00 15.77 4.71
CA ASN A 167 -11.28 16.39 3.62
C ASN A 167 -10.13 17.25 4.17
N ILE A 168 -8.90 16.91 3.78
CA ILE A 168 -7.66 17.57 4.22
C ILE A 168 -6.90 18.26 3.08
N SER A 169 -7.54 18.43 1.92
CA SER A 169 -6.89 19.00 0.71
C SER A 169 -6.28 20.37 0.94
N THR A 170 -6.88 21.17 1.84
CA THR A 170 -6.42 22.55 2.13
C THR A 170 -5.34 22.61 3.19
N GLU A 171 -5.09 21.51 3.88
CA GLU A 171 -4.11 21.46 4.96
C GLU A 171 -2.70 21.72 4.44
N ARG A 172 -1.98 22.58 5.12
CA ARG A 172 -0.62 22.97 4.72
C ARG A 172 0.32 21.76 4.62
N PHE A 173 0.26 20.85 5.57
CA PHE A 173 1.15 19.68 5.59
C PHE A 173 0.91 18.76 4.39
N VAL A 174 -0.32 18.66 3.88
CA VAL A 174 -0.65 17.88 2.67
C VAL A 174 0.06 18.47 1.46
N LYS A 175 0.10 19.79 1.35
CA LYS A 175 0.72 20.50 0.21
C LYS A 175 2.23 20.54 0.27
N GLN A 176 2.81 20.60 1.47
CA GLN A 176 4.23 20.90 1.66
C GLN A 176 5.07 19.72 2.12
N ASN A 177 4.48 18.76 2.83
CA ASN A 177 5.22 17.69 3.50
C ASN A 177 4.91 16.28 2.96
N VAL A 178 3.97 16.16 2.01
CA VAL A 178 3.59 14.88 1.42
C VAL A 178 4.00 14.82 -0.05
N ILE A 179 4.52 13.68 -0.48
CA ILE A 179 4.81 13.42 -1.89
C ILE A 179 3.48 13.39 -2.65
N GLN A 180 3.26 14.36 -3.54
CA GLN A 180 1.97 14.56 -4.21
C GLN A 180 1.53 13.35 -5.03
N SER A 181 2.45 12.67 -5.71
CA SER A 181 2.16 11.44 -6.47
C SER A 181 1.68 10.27 -5.59
N ALA A 182 1.99 10.31 -4.30
CA ALA A 182 1.55 9.28 -3.35
C ALA A 182 0.16 9.53 -2.76
N LEU A 183 -0.47 10.68 -3.04
CA LEU A 183 -1.82 11.01 -2.56
C LEU A 183 -2.93 10.34 -3.37
N THR A 184 -2.66 9.87 -4.59
CA THR A 184 -3.66 9.28 -5.49
C THR A 184 -4.57 8.23 -4.81
N PRO A 185 -4.06 7.26 -4.01
CA PRO A 185 -4.90 6.26 -3.36
C PRO A 185 -5.85 6.80 -2.29
N ALA A 186 -5.63 8.03 -1.83
CA ALA A 186 -6.45 8.70 -0.81
C ALA A 186 -7.17 9.94 -1.36
N THR A 187 -7.30 10.04 -2.69
CA THR A 187 -7.95 11.15 -3.37
C THR A 187 -9.22 10.68 -4.05
N VAL A 188 -10.34 11.31 -3.71
CA VAL A 188 -11.65 11.09 -4.33
C VAL A 188 -12.17 12.43 -4.84
N ASP A 189 -12.60 12.48 -6.09
CA ASP A 189 -13.12 13.70 -6.75
C ASP A 189 -12.22 14.94 -6.56
N GLY A 190 -10.91 14.74 -6.68
CA GLY A 190 -9.90 15.78 -6.52
C GLY A 190 -9.67 16.26 -5.07
N LYS A 191 -10.30 15.61 -4.08
CA LYS A 191 -10.18 15.94 -2.66
C LYS A 191 -9.39 14.86 -1.94
N VAL A 192 -8.47 15.28 -1.06
CA VAL A 192 -7.60 14.39 -0.29
C VAL A 192 -8.23 14.07 1.06
N TYR A 193 -8.31 12.80 1.40
CA TYR A 193 -8.92 12.29 2.64
C TYR A 193 -7.97 11.48 3.52
N GLY A 194 -6.73 11.34 3.11
CA GLY A 194 -5.70 10.65 3.88
C GLY A 194 -4.31 10.96 3.36
N VAL A 195 -3.31 10.68 4.17
CA VAL A 195 -1.91 10.83 3.75
C VAL A 195 -1.19 9.48 3.83
N PRO A 196 -0.36 9.16 2.84
CA PRO A 196 0.48 7.98 2.90
C PRO A 196 1.57 8.19 3.97
N TYR A 197 1.67 7.27 4.91
CA TYR A 197 2.71 7.31 5.94
C TYR A 197 3.82 6.28 5.71
N GLN A 198 3.54 5.26 4.89
CA GLN A 198 4.49 4.21 4.52
C GLN A 198 4.41 3.89 3.03
N SER A 199 5.57 3.53 2.47
CA SER A 199 5.68 2.89 1.17
C SER A 199 6.24 1.49 1.37
N LEU A 200 5.52 0.49 0.89
CA LEU A 200 5.85 -0.92 1.06
C LEU A 200 6.03 -1.58 -0.31
N PHE A 201 6.98 -2.49 -0.39
CA PHE A 201 7.19 -3.33 -1.57
C PHE A 201 6.93 -4.78 -1.19
N ASN A 202 6.15 -5.47 -2.00
CA ASN A 202 5.97 -6.91 -1.90
C ASN A 202 7.02 -7.57 -2.79
N ASN A 203 8.02 -8.17 -2.17
CA ASN A 203 9.10 -8.86 -2.85
C ASN A 203 9.41 -10.18 -2.15
N PRO A 204 9.86 -11.20 -2.89
CA PRO A 204 10.43 -12.37 -2.24
C PRO A 204 11.73 -11.98 -1.52
N ILE A 205 11.85 -12.40 -0.26
CA ILE A 205 13.08 -12.30 0.53
C ILE A 205 13.80 -13.64 0.41
N TYR A 206 15.08 -13.61 0.07
CA TYR A 206 15.91 -14.81 -0.12
C TYR A 206 16.81 -15.02 1.10
N ASN A 207 16.90 -16.25 1.58
CA ASN A 207 17.89 -16.64 2.59
C ASN A 207 19.25 -16.79 1.91
N THR A 208 20.05 -15.74 1.91
CA THR A 208 21.33 -15.68 1.19
C THR A 208 22.34 -16.66 1.71
N GLU A 209 22.37 -16.94 3.03
CA GLU A 209 23.24 -17.95 3.65
C GLU A 209 22.88 -19.35 3.14
N LEU A 210 21.58 -19.68 3.16
CA LEU A 210 21.11 -20.98 2.66
C LEU A 210 21.39 -21.15 1.17
N PHE A 211 21.20 -20.10 0.37
CA PHE A 211 21.51 -20.10 -1.06
C PHE A 211 23.00 -20.37 -1.29
N ALA A 212 23.88 -19.69 -0.56
CA ALA A 212 25.32 -19.90 -0.65
C ALA A 212 25.71 -21.34 -0.24
N LYS A 213 25.21 -21.82 0.89
CA LYS A 213 25.50 -23.15 1.44
C LYS A 213 25.08 -24.30 0.51
N LYS A 214 23.94 -24.13 -0.18
CA LYS A 214 23.34 -25.15 -1.07
C LYS A 214 23.70 -24.95 -2.55
N GLY A 215 24.36 -23.84 -2.89
CA GLY A 215 24.66 -23.49 -4.28
C GLY A 215 23.43 -23.13 -5.11
N TYR A 216 22.36 -22.67 -4.45
CA TYR A 216 21.14 -22.24 -5.14
C TYR A 216 21.39 -20.96 -5.93
N LYS A 217 20.68 -20.85 -7.06
CA LYS A 217 20.65 -19.62 -7.86
C LYS A 217 19.25 -19.04 -7.86
N VAL A 218 19.15 -17.72 -7.79
CA VAL A 218 17.86 -17.03 -7.90
C VAL A 218 17.27 -17.29 -9.29
N PRO A 219 16.08 -17.88 -9.39
CA PRO A 219 15.47 -18.17 -10.69
C PRO A 219 15.07 -16.86 -11.40
N THR A 220 15.38 -16.76 -12.69
CA THR A 220 15.07 -15.58 -13.54
C THR A 220 13.97 -15.87 -14.56
N THR A 221 13.51 -17.12 -14.66
CA THR A 221 12.44 -17.52 -15.57
C THR A 221 11.38 -18.33 -14.84
N TRP A 222 10.18 -18.41 -15.39
CA TRP A 222 9.10 -19.22 -14.82
C TRP A 222 9.47 -20.71 -14.73
N THR A 223 10.00 -21.27 -15.81
CA THR A 223 10.47 -22.67 -15.82
C THR A 223 11.58 -22.89 -14.81
N GLY A 224 12.52 -21.95 -14.70
CA GLY A 224 13.58 -21.95 -13.70
C GLY A 224 13.05 -21.92 -12.27
N LEU A 225 12.00 -21.14 -12.01
CA LEU A 225 11.33 -21.10 -10.69
C LEU A 225 10.72 -22.45 -10.32
N LEU A 226 10.01 -23.09 -11.26
CA LEU A 226 9.41 -24.40 -11.00
C LEU A 226 10.47 -25.50 -10.81
N ALA A 227 11.58 -25.44 -11.56
CA ALA A 227 12.72 -26.33 -11.37
C ALA A 227 13.41 -26.12 -10.02
N PHE A 228 13.62 -24.86 -9.63
CA PHE A 228 14.13 -24.47 -8.31
C PHE A 228 13.26 -25.03 -7.18
N CYS A 229 11.94 -24.91 -7.28
CA CYS A 229 11.04 -25.49 -6.27
C CYS A 229 11.23 -27.00 -6.12
N LYS A 230 11.32 -27.73 -7.23
CA LYS A 230 11.56 -29.18 -7.21
C LYS A 230 12.91 -29.55 -6.55
N GLN A 231 13.97 -28.81 -6.89
CA GLN A 231 15.29 -28.98 -6.32
C GLN A 231 15.28 -28.78 -4.80
N VAL A 232 14.80 -27.61 -4.36
CA VAL A 232 14.78 -27.20 -2.93
C VAL A 232 13.93 -28.17 -2.10
N LYS A 233 12.77 -28.57 -2.64
CA LYS A 233 11.93 -29.60 -2.00
C LYS A 233 12.64 -30.94 -1.90
N GLY A 234 13.38 -31.35 -2.94
CA GLY A 234 14.20 -32.57 -2.93
C GLY A 234 15.28 -32.57 -1.86
N ASP A 235 15.79 -31.39 -1.49
CA ASP A 235 16.75 -31.19 -0.40
C ASP A 235 16.08 -31.15 0.99
N GLY A 236 14.79 -31.37 1.08
CA GLY A 236 14.01 -31.35 2.35
C GLY A 236 13.74 -29.94 2.89
N ILE A 237 13.87 -28.91 2.05
CA ILE A 237 13.69 -27.51 2.41
C ILE A 237 12.37 -27.00 1.78
N ILE A 238 11.69 -26.09 2.47
CA ILE A 238 10.51 -25.43 1.95
C ILE A 238 10.96 -24.38 0.92
N PRO A 239 10.56 -24.48 -0.35
CA PRO A 239 10.96 -23.46 -1.34
C PRO A 239 10.45 -22.07 -1.00
N PHE A 240 9.15 -21.95 -0.69
CA PHE A 240 8.51 -20.69 -0.32
C PHE A 240 7.79 -20.84 1.03
N ALA A 241 8.24 -20.12 2.05
CA ALA A 241 7.53 -19.95 3.31
C ALA A 241 6.31 -19.03 3.10
N TRP A 242 5.27 -19.52 2.43
CA TRP A 242 4.13 -18.70 2.05
C TRP A 242 2.99 -18.78 3.05
N PRO A 243 2.66 -17.69 3.78
CA PRO A 243 1.63 -17.68 4.81
C PRO A 243 0.21 -17.61 4.22
N ALA A 244 -0.21 -18.65 3.52
CA ALA A 244 -1.48 -18.67 2.79
C ALA A 244 -2.72 -18.66 3.71
N ALA A 245 -2.58 -19.07 4.97
CA ALA A 245 -3.65 -18.95 5.95
C ALA A 245 -4.02 -17.49 6.26
N THR A 246 -3.10 -16.56 6.02
CA THR A 246 -3.36 -15.13 6.17
C THR A 246 -3.85 -14.57 4.83
N ARG A 247 -5.14 -14.25 4.73
CA ARG A 247 -5.82 -13.86 3.48
C ARG A 247 -5.11 -12.73 2.73
N GLY A 248 -4.62 -11.70 3.44
CA GLY A 248 -3.88 -10.59 2.83
C GLY A 248 -2.62 -11.05 2.11
N ASN A 249 -1.87 -11.97 2.71
CA ASN A 249 -0.63 -12.51 2.15
C ASN A 249 -0.89 -13.48 1.00
N ALA A 250 -1.96 -14.26 1.07
CA ALA A 250 -2.38 -15.10 -0.06
C ALA A 250 -2.63 -14.28 -1.33
N GLY A 251 -3.22 -13.10 -1.19
CA GLY A 251 -3.46 -12.18 -2.30
C GLY A 251 -2.21 -11.50 -2.87
N GLN A 252 -1.11 -11.43 -2.12
CA GLN A 252 0.11 -10.72 -2.58
C GLN A 252 0.77 -11.38 -3.79
N ILE A 253 0.88 -12.70 -3.80
CA ILE A 253 1.43 -13.44 -4.95
C ILE A 253 0.47 -13.31 -6.13
N MET A 254 -0.85 -13.44 -5.90
CA MET A 254 -1.86 -13.22 -6.93
C MET A 254 -1.70 -11.84 -7.56
N ASN A 255 -1.57 -10.80 -6.76
CA ASN A 255 -1.33 -9.44 -7.23
C ASN A 255 -0.08 -9.36 -8.11
N SER A 256 1.01 -10.01 -7.70
CA SER A 256 2.25 -10.04 -8.49
C SER A 256 2.03 -10.71 -9.86
N PHE A 257 1.28 -11.80 -9.92
CA PHE A 257 0.93 -12.45 -11.17
C PHE A 257 0.00 -11.60 -12.03
N MET A 258 -1.01 -10.97 -11.44
CA MET A 258 -1.91 -10.05 -12.14
C MET A 258 -1.14 -8.88 -12.75
N MET A 259 -0.32 -8.20 -11.96
CA MET A 259 0.44 -7.02 -12.41
C MET A 259 1.47 -7.30 -13.49
N ASN A 260 1.90 -8.58 -13.63
CA ASN A 260 2.86 -9.03 -14.64
C ASN A 260 2.23 -9.90 -15.73
N SER A 261 0.90 -9.99 -15.81
CA SER A 261 0.21 -10.83 -16.79
C SER A 261 0.05 -10.18 -18.16
N ALA A 262 0.00 -8.84 -18.20
CA ALA A 262 -0.21 -8.04 -19.40
C ALA A 262 0.30 -6.60 -19.15
N PRO A 263 0.30 -5.72 -20.16
CA PRO A 263 0.55 -4.29 -19.96
C PRO A 263 -0.39 -3.69 -18.92
N LEU A 264 0.11 -2.77 -18.10
CA LEU A 264 -0.64 -2.20 -16.97
C LEU A 264 -2.02 -1.65 -17.33
N ALA A 265 -2.17 -1.06 -18.52
CA ALA A 265 -3.46 -0.53 -18.98
C ALA A 265 -4.50 -1.64 -19.18
N GLU A 266 -4.08 -2.78 -19.70
CA GLU A 266 -4.93 -3.96 -19.91
C GLU A 266 -5.30 -4.61 -18.57
N VAL A 267 -4.34 -4.80 -17.66
CA VAL A 267 -4.62 -5.28 -16.29
C VAL A 267 -5.64 -4.39 -15.59
N LYS A 268 -5.49 -3.06 -15.69
CA LYS A 268 -6.47 -2.12 -15.12
C LYS A 268 -7.85 -2.26 -15.76
N ALA A 269 -7.93 -2.48 -17.07
CA ALA A 269 -9.20 -2.69 -17.75
C ALA A 269 -9.93 -3.94 -17.24
N HIS A 270 -9.21 -5.05 -17.08
CA HIS A 270 -9.78 -6.28 -16.48
C HIS A 270 -10.26 -6.05 -15.04
N VAL A 271 -9.47 -5.36 -14.20
CA VAL A 271 -9.88 -5.06 -12.82
C VAL A 271 -11.16 -4.24 -12.80
N VAL A 272 -11.26 -3.18 -13.60
CA VAL A 272 -12.46 -2.33 -13.70
C VAL A 272 -13.66 -3.13 -14.24
N ALA A 273 -13.44 -4.03 -15.21
CA ALA A 273 -14.49 -4.88 -15.75
C ALA A 273 -15.03 -5.86 -14.70
N ILE A 274 -14.16 -6.45 -13.89
CA ILE A 274 -14.55 -7.33 -12.77
C ILE A 274 -15.30 -6.52 -11.69
N GLU A 275 -14.79 -5.37 -11.27
CA GLU A 275 -15.43 -4.50 -10.26
C GLU A 275 -16.82 -4.01 -10.70
N SER A 276 -17.00 -3.78 -11.99
CA SER A 276 -18.28 -3.37 -12.58
C SER A 276 -19.23 -4.54 -12.95
N GLY A 277 -18.80 -5.79 -12.72
CA GLY A 277 -19.57 -6.99 -13.06
C GLY A 277 -19.66 -7.28 -14.56
N LYS A 278 -18.84 -6.66 -15.40
CA LYS A 278 -18.73 -6.94 -16.83
C LYS A 278 -17.88 -8.16 -17.14
N GLU A 279 -16.95 -8.47 -16.27
CA GLU A 279 -16.17 -9.70 -16.27
C GLU A 279 -16.29 -10.39 -14.92
N ASP A 280 -15.99 -11.66 -14.88
CA ASP A 280 -15.88 -12.45 -13.67
C ASP A 280 -14.55 -13.21 -13.61
N LEU A 281 -14.33 -13.97 -12.56
CA LEU A 281 -13.11 -14.74 -12.36
C LEU A 281 -12.99 -15.98 -13.23
N THR A 282 -13.93 -16.20 -14.17
CA THR A 282 -13.92 -17.34 -15.11
C THR A 282 -13.31 -16.99 -16.47
N THR A 283 -12.87 -15.73 -16.68
CA THR A 283 -12.17 -15.32 -17.89
C THR A 283 -10.86 -16.08 -18.07
N ASP A 284 -10.44 -16.26 -19.32
CA ASP A 284 -9.18 -16.94 -19.63
C ASP A 284 -7.97 -16.19 -19.06
N TRP A 285 -8.06 -14.86 -19.00
CA TRP A 285 -7.05 -14.05 -18.35
C TRP A 285 -6.87 -14.44 -16.86
N PHE A 286 -7.97 -14.49 -16.09
CA PHE A 286 -7.90 -14.85 -14.67
C PHE A 286 -7.53 -16.33 -14.45
N LYS A 287 -8.07 -17.23 -15.28
CA LYS A 287 -7.67 -18.66 -15.27
C LYS A 287 -6.18 -18.85 -15.52
N GLY A 288 -5.59 -18.06 -16.43
CA GLY A 288 -4.14 -18.06 -16.69
C GLY A 288 -3.33 -17.70 -15.44
N ILE A 289 -3.81 -16.72 -14.67
CA ILE A 289 -3.19 -16.32 -13.41
C ILE A 289 -3.34 -17.42 -12.35
N ALA A 290 -4.54 -17.96 -12.19
CA ALA A 290 -4.82 -19.04 -11.24
C ALA A 290 -3.99 -20.31 -11.57
N ASN A 291 -3.78 -20.59 -12.85
CA ASN A 291 -2.98 -21.72 -13.28
C ASN A 291 -1.49 -21.61 -12.86
N LYS A 292 -0.95 -20.42 -12.71
CA LYS A 292 0.40 -20.23 -12.15
C LYS A 292 0.49 -20.74 -10.71
N TYR A 293 -0.54 -20.50 -9.89
CA TYR A 293 -0.61 -21.09 -8.55
C TYR A 293 -0.61 -22.60 -8.57
N LYS A 294 -1.45 -23.17 -9.47
CA LYS A 294 -1.50 -24.62 -9.63
C LYS A 294 -0.13 -25.18 -10.02
N GLN A 295 0.54 -24.57 -10.98
CA GLN A 295 1.88 -24.99 -11.41
C GLN A 295 2.90 -24.93 -10.26
N MET A 296 2.87 -23.85 -9.43
CA MET A 296 3.74 -23.77 -8.25
C MET A 296 3.43 -24.86 -7.23
N ASN A 297 2.15 -25.13 -6.98
CA ASN A 297 1.72 -26.21 -6.09
C ASN A 297 2.21 -27.58 -6.59
N ASP A 298 1.99 -27.87 -7.86
CA ASP A 298 2.39 -29.12 -8.50
C ASP A 298 3.93 -29.32 -8.50
N ALA A 299 4.68 -28.22 -8.60
CA ALA A 299 6.13 -28.21 -8.46
C ALA A 299 6.62 -28.33 -7.00
N GLY A 300 5.69 -28.30 -6.03
CA GLY A 300 5.99 -28.37 -4.61
C GLY A 300 6.62 -27.11 -4.02
N CYS A 301 6.29 -25.96 -4.59
CA CYS A 301 6.81 -24.68 -4.12
C CYS A 301 6.34 -24.32 -2.70
N PHE A 302 5.20 -24.84 -2.27
CA PHE A 302 4.55 -24.46 -1.01
C PHE A 302 4.78 -25.49 0.10
N PRO A 303 4.62 -25.08 1.39
CA PRO A 303 4.60 -26.00 2.51
C PRO A 303 3.50 -27.06 2.37
N ALA A 304 3.73 -28.24 2.92
CA ALA A 304 2.73 -29.33 2.88
C ALA A 304 1.37 -28.93 3.48
N ASN A 305 1.38 -28.12 4.53
CA ASN A 305 0.18 -27.59 5.19
C ASN A 305 -0.03 -26.11 4.84
N VAL A 306 -0.03 -25.74 3.57
CA VAL A 306 -0.13 -24.34 3.11
C VAL A 306 -1.39 -23.64 3.62
N ALA A 307 -2.51 -24.34 3.75
CA ALA A 307 -3.77 -23.78 4.22
C ALA A 307 -3.75 -23.38 5.72
N GLY A 308 -2.89 -24.01 6.52
CA GLY A 308 -2.67 -23.65 7.92
C GLY A 308 -1.39 -22.86 8.18
N TYR A 309 -0.61 -22.59 7.14
CA TYR A 309 0.67 -21.90 7.25
C TYR A 309 0.48 -20.40 7.31
N ASN A 310 0.74 -19.79 8.46
CA ASN A 310 0.37 -18.41 8.77
C ASN A 310 1.59 -17.49 8.99
N ASP A 311 1.32 -16.20 9.31
CA ASP A 311 2.33 -15.17 9.56
C ASP A 311 3.19 -15.39 10.82
N THR A 312 2.89 -16.37 11.66
CA THR A 312 3.74 -16.75 12.78
C THR A 312 4.74 -17.82 12.36
N VAL A 313 4.28 -18.81 11.60
CA VAL A 313 5.10 -19.97 11.18
C VAL A 313 6.04 -19.61 10.03
N ALA A 314 5.54 -18.86 9.04
CA ALA A 314 6.32 -18.54 7.84
C ALA A 314 7.64 -17.80 8.14
N PRO A 315 7.66 -16.68 8.87
CA PRO A 315 8.91 -16.02 9.20
C PRO A 315 9.81 -16.83 10.12
N ALA A 316 9.27 -17.67 10.99
CA ALA A 316 10.06 -18.54 11.87
C ALA A 316 10.78 -19.65 11.07
N ASP A 317 10.11 -20.29 10.13
CA ASP A 317 10.74 -21.29 9.27
C ASP A 317 11.77 -20.68 8.32
N PHE A 318 11.51 -19.46 7.84
CA PHE A 318 12.50 -18.74 7.03
C PHE A 318 13.74 -18.35 7.86
N ALA A 319 13.54 -17.73 9.02
CA ALA A 319 14.62 -17.30 9.90
C ALA A 319 15.47 -18.45 10.43
N SER A 320 14.87 -19.64 10.60
CA SER A 320 15.60 -20.87 11.02
C SER A 320 16.26 -21.62 9.86
N GLY A 321 16.18 -21.13 8.63
CA GLY A 321 16.76 -21.81 7.46
C GLY A 321 15.99 -23.04 6.97
N LYS A 322 14.79 -23.30 7.47
CA LYS A 322 13.91 -24.37 6.97
C LYS A 322 13.24 -24.01 5.65
N ALA A 323 13.20 -22.73 5.31
CA ALA A 323 12.65 -22.24 4.05
C ALA A 323 13.64 -21.35 3.31
N ALA A 324 13.64 -21.45 1.97
CA ALA A 324 14.59 -20.76 1.12
C ALA A 324 14.16 -19.33 0.77
N ILE A 325 12.87 -19.12 0.57
CA ILE A 325 12.29 -17.83 0.16
C ILE A 325 11.09 -17.51 1.05
N TYR A 326 11.01 -16.26 1.50
CA TYR A 326 9.83 -15.73 2.20
C TYR A 326 9.14 -14.68 1.33
N PRO A 327 8.01 -15.00 0.69
CA PRO A 327 7.25 -14.07 -0.13
C PRO A 327 6.39 -13.17 0.77
N THR A 328 6.91 -12.00 1.08
CA THR A 328 6.26 -11.02 1.97
C THR A 328 6.52 -9.60 1.46
N GLY A 329 6.10 -8.60 2.22
CA GLY A 329 6.51 -7.22 1.97
C GLY A 329 7.74 -6.83 2.80
N THR A 330 8.30 -5.67 2.51
CA THR A 330 9.43 -5.10 3.27
C THR A 330 9.15 -5.00 4.78
N PHE A 331 7.90 -4.97 5.18
CA PHE A 331 7.47 -5.02 6.58
C PHE A 331 7.85 -6.34 7.28
N GLY A 332 7.94 -7.45 6.55
CA GLY A 332 8.30 -8.75 7.11
C GLY A 332 9.77 -8.86 7.54
N MET A 333 10.64 -8.00 7.02
CA MET A 333 12.07 -8.01 7.34
C MET A 333 12.31 -7.79 8.83
N SER A 334 11.61 -6.84 9.45
CA SER A 334 11.77 -6.58 10.90
C SER A 334 11.40 -7.76 11.77
N THR A 335 10.44 -8.58 11.35
CA THR A 335 10.06 -9.81 12.05
C THR A 335 11.14 -10.88 11.90
N VAL A 336 11.67 -11.06 10.69
CA VAL A 336 12.76 -12.01 10.42
C VAL A 336 14.00 -11.63 11.23
N THR A 337 14.44 -10.36 11.18
CA THR A 337 15.61 -9.87 11.93
C THR A 337 15.47 -10.04 13.44
N LYS A 338 14.27 -9.89 14.00
CA LYS A 338 14.03 -10.16 15.43
C LYS A 338 14.15 -11.63 15.79
N LEU A 339 13.77 -12.53 14.87
CA LEU A 339 13.83 -13.98 15.07
C LEU A 339 15.26 -14.49 14.89
N ASN A 340 15.99 -13.98 13.93
CA ASN A 340 17.39 -14.29 13.67
C ASN A 340 18.08 -13.10 12.99
N PRO A 341 18.88 -12.33 13.74
CA PRO A 341 19.60 -11.17 13.20
C PRO A 341 20.58 -11.50 12.06
N ASP A 342 21.07 -12.73 12.01
CA ASP A 342 22.09 -13.18 11.04
C ASP A 342 21.47 -13.64 9.70
N THR A 343 20.14 -13.69 9.59
CA THR A 343 19.46 -14.22 8.39
C THR A 343 19.28 -13.18 7.28
N VAL A 344 19.45 -11.89 7.56
CA VAL A 344 19.14 -10.78 6.62
C VAL A 344 20.40 -10.01 6.24
#